data_fa2a2b8754475fe5f1d4e3dd471d83b6
#
_entry.id   fa2a2b8754475fe5f1d4e3dd471d83b6
#
_cell.length_a   1.000
_cell.length_b   1.000
_cell.length_c   1.000
_cell.angle_alpha   90.00
_cell.angle_beta   90.00
_cell.angle_gamma   90.00
#
_symmetry.space_group_name_H-M   'P 1'
#
loop_
_entity.id
_entity.type
_entity.pdbx_description
1 polymer ?
#
loop_
_entity_poly.entity_id
_entity_poly.type
_entity_poly.pdbx_seq_one_letter_code
_entity_poly.pdbx_strand_id
1 'polypeptide(L)'
;VKLGEWSLHFYRLPYVRDIQWVFAKENCGDYALLKLVADNGAAGIAEGVIKPTRSGYSPRSLAVALEDVILPQLRQVNLADAKAVAAALQKIPENRLAKALVDNACWTMRAAAAGKPLWELWGGKREVDVCWLVTRQSPGRMAAEAAEACSKHGVRALALKGGQGWDIDMRMLSEVRAAVGTGVELFVDANGSYQREEALEYVHALAHAGVSVAEDPCTLAPDAAYAALQRDCGIPIMVDLACTSAEDARLFVGRGARALVLKPARVGFSEARAIDATAAGGHARVTLGMYYESALGTLLSLQLAAALKSPRPLAASQSFYTLLKSQVMRVTPQVRGGKIDLPTDADLEKFVD
;
A
#
# COMPACT_ATOMS: atom_id res chain seq x y z
N VAL A 1 -8.19 -22.37 -18.58
CA VAL A 1 -6.90 -21.86 -18.10
C VAL A 1 -6.74 -22.28 -16.65
N LYS A 2 -5.98 -23.34 -16.42
CA LYS A 2 -5.74 -23.93 -15.09
C LYS A 2 -4.28 -23.72 -14.69
N LEU A 3 -3.99 -23.85 -13.40
CA LEU A 3 -2.62 -23.82 -12.90
C LEU A 3 -1.83 -25.01 -13.46
N GLY A 4 -0.76 -24.73 -14.20
CA GLY A 4 0.21 -25.72 -14.71
C GLY A 4 1.40 -25.78 -13.77
N GLU A 5 2.22 -24.73 -13.75
CA GLU A 5 3.46 -24.66 -12.99
C GLU A 5 3.50 -23.40 -12.12
N TRP A 6 4.38 -23.40 -11.14
CA TRP A 6 4.64 -22.23 -10.32
C TRP A 6 6.07 -22.26 -9.77
N SER A 7 6.60 -21.08 -9.46
CA SER A 7 7.87 -20.94 -8.75
C SER A 7 7.79 -19.81 -7.71
N LEU A 8 8.57 -19.96 -6.65
CA LEU A 8 8.67 -19.01 -5.55
C LEU A 8 10.13 -18.74 -5.22
N HIS A 9 10.54 -17.50 -5.34
CA HIS A 9 11.90 -17.07 -5.06
C HIS A 9 11.90 -16.09 -3.89
N PHE A 10 12.78 -16.34 -2.91
CA PHE A 10 12.99 -15.42 -1.79
C PHE A 10 14.25 -14.62 -1.99
N TYR A 11 14.19 -13.34 -1.67
CA TYR A 11 15.33 -12.45 -1.78
C TYR A 11 15.30 -11.39 -0.69
N ARG A 12 16.48 -10.80 -0.42
CA ARG A 12 16.65 -9.76 0.60
C ARG A 12 17.27 -8.52 -0.02
N LEU A 13 16.68 -7.37 0.24
CA LEU A 13 17.15 -6.08 -0.25
C LEU A 13 17.59 -5.20 0.94
N PRO A 14 18.87 -4.78 0.96
CA PRO A 14 19.36 -3.89 2.01
C PRO A 14 18.78 -2.49 1.86
N TYR A 15 18.51 -1.82 2.98
CA TYR A 15 18.08 -0.43 3.01
C TYR A 15 19.28 0.52 2.89
N VAL A 16 19.09 1.71 2.32
CA VAL A 16 20.13 2.76 2.24
C VAL A 16 20.54 3.26 3.61
N ARG A 17 19.72 3.12 4.62
CA ARG A 17 19.94 3.43 6.03
C ARG A 17 19.07 2.55 6.91
N ASP A 18 19.37 2.50 8.18
CA ASP A 18 18.46 1.93 9.17
C ASP A 18 17.12 2.70 9.15
N ILE A 19 16.02 1.97 9.16
CA ILE A 19 14.67 2.54 9.20
C ILE A 19 14.02 2.19 10.52
N GLN A 20 13.56 3.21 11.25
CA GLN A 20 12.83 3.06 12.49
C GLN A 20 11.34 2.94 12.20
N TRP A 21 10.77 1.82 12.60
CA TRP A 21 9.32 1.59 12.63
C TRP A 21 8.78 1.73 14.06
N VAL A 22 7.46 1.53 14.25
CA VAL A 22 6.85 1.56 15.59
C VAL A 22 7.49 0.54 16.54
N PHE A 23 7.69 -0.69 16.04
CA PHE A 23 8.08 -1.83 16.88
C PHE A 23 9.45 -2.41 16.53
N ALA A 24 10.14 -1.88 15.54
CA ALA A 24 11.39 -2.45 15.07
C ALA A 24 12.29 -1.40 14.41
N LYS A 25 13.59 -1.65 14.45
CA LYS A 25 14.59 -0.97 13.63
C LYS A 25 15.18 -1.99 12.67
N GLU A 26 15.17 -1.69 11.38
CA GLU A 26 15.54 -2.64 10.33
C GLU A 26 16.48 -1.99 9.33
N ASN A 27 17.35 -2.80 8.72
CA ASN A 27 18.30 -2.38 7.70
C ASN A 27 18.15 -3.15 6.37
N CYS A 28 17.18 -4.04 6.28
CA CYS A 28 16.85 -4.79 5.07
C CYS A 28 15.38 -5.21 5.07
N GLY A 29 14.85 -5.55 3.90
CA GLY A 29 13.55 -6.18 3.70
C GLY A 29 13.70 -7.58 3.11
N ASP A 30 12.82 -8.50 3.51
CA ASP A 30 12.69 -9.82 2.91
C ASP A 30 11.47 -9.84 1.98
N TYR A 31 11.65 -10.45 0.81
CA TYR A 31 10.65 -10.45 -0.26
C TYR A 31 10.46 -11.85 -0.82
N ALA A 32 9.32 -12.06 -1.45
CA ALA A 32 9.00 -13.24 -2.24
C ALA A 32 8.51 -12.83 -3.62
N LEU A 33 9.03 -13.46 -4.65
CA LEU A 33 8.53 -13.39 -6.04
C LEU A 33 7.81 -14.68 -6.36
N LEU A 34 6.51 -14.62 -6.54
CA LEU A 34 5.70 -15.74 -7.03
C LEU A 34 5.50 -15.58 -8.53
N LYS A 35 5.76 -16.65 -9.28
CA LYS A 35 5.36 -16.81 -10.67
C LYS A 35 4.37 -17.95 -10.79
N LEU A 36 3.26 -17.72 -11.46
CA LEU A 36 2.28 -18.72 -11.86
C LEU A 36 2.30 -18.87 -13.36
N VAL A 37 2.28 -20.10 -13.85
CA VAL A 37 2.18 -20.43 -15.27
C VAL A 37 0.95 -21.32 -15.47
N ALA A 38 0.07 -20.93 -16.35
CA ALA A 38 -1.13 -21.68 -16.67
C ALA A 38 -0.84 -22.80 -17.71
N ASP A 39 -1.77 -23.75 -17.83
CA ASP A 39 -1.73 -24.88 -18.77
C ASP A 39 -1.62 -24.46 -20.25
N ASN A 40 -2.00 -23.24 -20.59
CA ASN A 40 -1.89 -22.64 -21.92
C ASN A 40 -0.63 -21.77 -22.10
N GLY A 41 0.31 -21.76 -21.14
CA GLY A 41 1.54 -21.00 -21.18
C GLY A 41 1.42 -19.53 -20.71
N ALA A 42 0.23 -19.04 -20.41
CA ALA A 42 0.08 -17.69 -19.84
C ALA A 42 0.74 -17.63 -18.45
N ALA A 43 1.54 -16.59 -18.22
CA ALA A 43 2.25 -16.42 -16.96
C ALA A 43 1.89 -15.11 -16.29
N GLY A 44 2.05 -15.07 -14.96
CA GLY A 44 1.88 -13.86 -14.16
C GLY A 44 2.76 -13.90 -12.92
N ILE A 45 3.18 -12.73 -12.47
CA ILE A 45 4.07 -12.56 -11.32
C ILE A 45 3.46 -11.66 -10.25
N ALA A 46 3.88 -11.87 -9.01
CA ALA A 46 3.58 -10.97 -7.91
C ALA A 46 4.72 -10.91 -6.90
N GLU A 47 4.93 -9.74 -6.32
CA GLU A 47 5.82 -9.55 -5.18
C GLU A 47 5.04 -9.59 -3.87
N GLY A 48 5.58 -10.29 -2.87
CA GLY A 48 5.12 -10.25 -1.50
C GLY A 48 6.23 -9.77 -0.57
N VAL A 49 5.85 -8.94 0.40
CA VAL A 49 6.76 -8.47 1.43
C VAL A 49 6.65 -9.34 2.66
N ILE A 50 7.75 -9.99 3.04
CA ILE A 50 7.82 -10.86 4.21
C ILE A 50 8.25 -10.02 5.41
N LYS A 51 7.30 -9.75 6.30
CA LYS A 51 7.53 -8.99 7.51
C LYS A 51 6.83 -9.67 8.68
N PRO A 52 7.54 -10.54 9.44
CA PRO A 52 6.93 -11.34 10.50
C PRO A 52 6.10 -10.53 11.50
N THR A 53 6.57 -9.32 11.84
CA THR A 53 5.88 -8.40 12.77
C THR A 53 4.60 -7.77 12.21
N ARG A 54 4.33 -7.92 10.91
CA ARG A 54 3.15 -7.36 10.23
C ARG A 54 2.28 -8.40 9.53
N SER A 55 2.91 -9.37 8.86
CA SER A 55 2.20 -10.41 8.11
C SER A 55 2.13 -11.74 8.85
N GLY A 56 2.94 -11.93 9.89
CA GLY A 56 3.05 -13.20 10.61
C GLY A 56 3.80 -14.29 9.83
N TYR A 57 4.34 -13.99 8.65
CA TYR A 57 5.04 -14.95 7.81
C TYR A 57 6.56 -14.84 7.94
N SER A 58 7.22 -16.01 7.94
CA SER A 58 8.60 -16.20 7.51
C SER A 58 8.64 -16.73 6.08
N PRO A 59 9.79 -16.74 5.39
CA PRO A 59 9.91 -17.37 4.07
C PRO A 59 9.39 -18.81 4.05
N ARG A 60 9.77 -19.60 5.06
CA ARG A 60 9.36 -21.01 5.16
C ARG A 60 7.84 -21.16 5.35
N SER A 61 7.23 -20.41 6.26
CA SER A 61 5.78 -20.52 6.50
C SER A 61 4.96 -20.02 5.30
N LEU A 62 5.47 -19.04 4.54
CA LEU A 62 4.85 -18.60 3.30
C LEU A 62 4.90 -19.69 2.22
N ALA A 63 6.06 -20.36 2.05
CA ALA A 63 6.19 -21.45 1.10
C ALA A 63 5.21 -22.58 1.43
N VAL A 64 5.15 -23.04 2.69
CA VAL A 64 4.21 -24.07 3.14
C VAL A 64 2.76 -23.65 2.92
N ALA A 65 2.40 -22.41 3.25
CA ALA A 65 1.03 -21.92 3.03
C ALA A 65 0.63 -21.93 1.54
N LEU A 66 1.55 -21.59 0.66
CA LEU A 66 1.31 -21.65 -0.79
C LEU A 66 1.22 -23.09 -1.28
N GLU A 67 2.21 -23.94 -0.94
CA GLU A 67 2.37 -25.28 -1.46
C GLU A 67 1.29 -26.25 -0.95
N ASP A 68 1.04 -26.24 0.36
CA ASP A 68 0.16 -27.24 1.00
C ASP A 68 -1.29 -26.78 1.10
N VAL A 69 -1.54 -25.45 1.13
CA VAL A 69 -2.89 -24.95 1.42
C VAL A 69 -3.51 -24.25 0.21
N ILE A 70 -2.85 -23.27 -0.39
CA ILE A 70 -3.51 -22.38 -1.34
C ILE A 70 -3.51 -22.93 -2.77
N LEU A 71 -2.34 -23.27 -3.31
CA LEU A 71 -2.22 -23.72 -4.69
C LEU A 71 -2.97 -25.01 -4.99
N PRO A 72 -3.04 -26.01 -4.09
CA PRO A 72 -3.88 -27.19 -4.31
C PRO A 72 -5.36 -26.86 -4.54
N GLN A 73 -5.91 -25.84 -3.87
CA GLN A 73 -7.31 -25.42 -4.04
C GLN A 73 -7.58 -24.74 -5.39
N LEU A 74 -6.53 -24.27 -6.06
CA LEU A 74 -6.63 -23.58 -7.35
C LEU A 74 -6.46 -24.49 -8.56
N ARG A 75 -6.07 -25.76 -8.38
CA ARG A 75 -5.80 -26.68 -9.50
C ARG A 75 -6.95 -26.83 -10.50
N GLN A 76 -8.21 -26.75 -10.02
CA GLN A 76 -9.40 -26.86 -10.85
C GLN A 76 -10.08 -25.52 -11.15
N VAL A 77 -9.53 -24.41 -10.62
CA VAL A 77 -10.07 -23.06 -10.81
C VAL A 77 -9.61 -22.51 -12.14
N ASN A 78 -10.51 -21.84 -12.87
CA ASN A 78 -10.15 -21.10 -14.07
C ASN A 78 -9.44 -19.79 -13.66
N LEU A 79 -8.11 -19.72 -13.83
CA LEU A 79 -7.29 -18.57 -13.46
C LEU A 79 -7.58 -17.31 -14.30
N ALA A 80 -8.20 -17.46 -15.47
CA ALA A 80 -8.67 -16.33 -16.26
C ALA A 80 -9.91 -15.64 -15.67
N ASP A 81 -10.67 -16.34 -14.81
CA ASP A 81 -11.85 -15.82 -14.15
C ASP A 81 -11.50 -15.24 -12.76
N ALA A 82 -11.47 -13.90 -12.66
CA ALA A 82 -11.16 -13.22 -11.43
C ALA A 82 -12.14 -13.55 -10.29
N LYS A 83 -13.42 -13.74 -10.60
CA LYS A 83 -14.43 -14.06 -9.58
C LYS A 83 -14.24 -15.47 -9.06
N ALA A 84 -13.94 -16.44 -9.95
CA ALA A 84 -13.67 -17.81 -9.56
C ALA A 84 -12.43 -17.93 -8.66
N VAL A 85 -11.35 -17.20 -8.99
CA VAL A 85 -10.14 -17.13 -8.16
C VAL A 85 -10.45 -16.51 -6.79
N ALA A 86 -11.09 -15.35 -6.75
CA ALA A 86 -11.45 -14.69 -5.50
C ALA A 86 -12.34 -15.59 -4.62
N ALA A 87 -13.36 -16.26 -5.20
CA ALA A 87 -14.23 -17.16 -4.48
C ALA A 87 -13.51 -18.41 -3.93
N ALA A 88 -12.52 -18.93 -4.66
CA ALA A 88 -11.69 -20.03 -4.18
C ALA A 88 -10.79 -19.59 -2.99
N LEU A 89 -10.15 -18.43 -3.11
CA LEU A 89 -9.31 -17.87 -2.05
C LEU A 89 -10.09 -17.49 -0.79
N GLN A 90 -11.33 -17.03 -0.91
CA GLN A 90 -12.20 -16.70 0.23
C GLN A 90 -12.55 -17.93 1.09
N LYS A 91 -12.60 -19.13 0.52
CA LYS A 91 -12.87 -20.37 1.26
C LYS A 91 -11.73 -20.79 2.19
N ILE A 92 -10.53 -20.25 1.96
CA ILE A 92 -9.35 -20.54 2.77
C ILE A 92 -9.29 -19.54 3.92
N PRO A 93 -9.33 -19.98 5.18
CA PRO A 93 -9.21 -19.06 6.32
C PRO A 93 -7.82 -18.42 6.36
N GLU A 94 -7.73 -17.25 6.96
CA GLU A 94 -6.47 -16.54 7.19
C GLU A 94 -5.57 -16.43 5.94
N ASN A 95 -4.28 -16.66 6.05
CA ASN A 95 -3.30 -16.72 4.96
C ASN A 95 -3.30 -15.49 4.03
N ARG A 96 -3.55 -14.30 4.55
CA ARG A 96 -3.79 -13.08 3.78
C ARG A 96 -2.68 -12.77 2.77
N LEU A 97 -1.40 -12.77 3.20
CA LEU A 97 -0.27 -12.47 2.31
C LEU A 97 -0.16 -13.51 1.17
N ALA A 98 -0.29 -14.79 1.49
CA ALA A 98 -0.19 -15.85 0.48
C ALA A 98 -1.35 -15.77 -0.53
N LYS A 99 -2.58 -15.47 -0.07
CA LYS A 99 -3.74 -15.22 -0.93
C LYS A 99 -3.55 -13.99 -1.81
N ALA A 100 -3.01 -12.89 -1.24
CA ALA A 100 -2.74 -11.67 -1.99
C ALA A 100 -1.72 -11.90 -3.11
N LEU A 101 -0.63 -12.64 -2.83
CA LEU A 101 0.36 -13.03 -3.84
C LEU A 101 -0.28 -13.77 -5.01
N VAL A 102 -1.09 -14.78 -4.73
CA VAL A 102 -1.75 -15.57 -5.77
C VAL A 102 -2.76 -14.74 -6.56
N ASP A 103 -3.59 -13.95 -5.90
CA ASP A 103 -4.54 -13.05 -6.57
C ASP A 103 -3.83 -12.07 -7.50
N ASN A 104 -2.76 -11.43 -7.00
CA ASN A 104 -1.97 -10.47 -7.77
C ASN A 104 -1.29 -11.14 -8.98
N ALA A 105 -0.71 -12.33 -8.82
CA ALA A 105 -0.13 -13.09 -9.93
C ALA A 105 -1.17 -13.50 -10.98
N CYS A 106 -2.38 -13.90 -10.56
CA CYS A 106 -3.47 -14.16 -11.48
C CYS A 106 -3.93 -12.90 -12.24
N TRP A 107 -3.90 -11.73 -11.61
CA TRP A 107 -4.23 -10.47 -12.28
C TRP A 107 -3.17 -10.07 -13.31
N THR A 108 -1.87 -10.18 -12.99
CA THR A 108 -0.81 -9.90 -13.96
C THR A 108 -0.80 -10.90 -15.12
N MET A 109 -1.13 -12.17 -14.87
CA MET A 109 -1.35 -13.17 -15.91
C MET A 109 -2.47 -12.75 -16.88
N ARG A 110 -3.60 -12.24 -16.37
CA ARG A 110 -4.71 -11.74 -17.21
C ARG A 110 -4.30 -10.52 -18.03
N ALA A 111 -3.50 -9.62 -17.46
CA ALA A 111 -2.97 -8.47 -18.15
C ALA A 111 -2.06 -8.90 -19.32
N ALA A 112 -1.12 -9.80 -19.07
CA ALA A 112 -0.22 -10.35 -20.09
C ALA A 112 -1.00 -11.07 -21.19
N ALA A 113 -1.99 -11.90 -20.84
CA ALA A 113 -2.84 -12.60 -21.81
C ALA A 113 -3.70 -11.64 -22.65
N ALA A 114 -4.11 -10.51 -22.09
CA ALA A 114 -4.85 -9.48 -22.83
C ALA A 114 -3.96 -8.52 -23.63
N GLY A 115 -2.63 -8.58 -23.47
CA GLY A 115 -1.67 -7.66 -24.07
C GLY A 115 -1.83 -6.21 -23.58
N LYS A 116 -2.41 -6.01 -22.39
CA LYS A 116 -2.72 -4.71 -21.81
C LYS A 116 -2.25 -4.66 -20.37
N PRO A 117 -1.54 -3.60 -19.94
CA PRO A 117 -1.20 -3.41 -18.53
C PRO A 117 -2.48 -3.29 -17.68
N LEU A 118 -2.39 -3.62 -16.39
CA LEU A 118 -3.57 -3.65 -15.51
C LEU A 118 -4.30 -2.30 -15.45
N TRP A 119 -3.55 -1.19 -15.42
CA TRP A 119 -4.16 0.15 -15.40
C TRP A 119 -5.05 0.39 -16.62
N GLU A 120 -4.62 -0.04 -17.81
CA GLU A 120 -5.42 0.06 -19.05
C GLU A 120 -6.60 -0.92 -19.04
N LEU A 121 -6.36 -2.16 -18.60
CA LEU A 121 -7.40 -3.19 -18.47
C LEU A 121 -8.53 -2.74 -17.53
N TRP A 122 -8.23 -1.92 -16.54
CA TRP A 122 -9.20 -1.36 -15.58
C TRP A 122 -9.73 0.02 -15.96
N GLY A 123 -9.35 0.57 -17.13
CA GLY A 123 -9.81 1.85 -17.63
C GLY A 123 -9.19 3.06 -16.92
N GLY A 124 -7.99 2.89 -16.40
CA GLY A 124 -7.22 3.92 -15.71
C GLY A 124 -6.41 4.83 -16.63
N LYS A 125 -5.54 5.63 -16.02
CA LYS A 125 -4.60 6.53 -16.69
C LYS A 125 -3.17 6.10 -16.40
N ARG A 126 -2.26 6.36 -17.36
CA ARG A 126 -0.85 5.96 -17.23
C ARG A 126 -0.10 6.69 -16.10
N GLU A 127 -0.47 7.92 -15.84
CA GLU A 127 0.22 8.79 -14.89
C GLU A 127 -0.45 8.74 -13.51
N VAL A 128 0.35 8.58 -12.45
CA VAL A 128 -0.13 8.49 -11.05
C VAL A 128 0.57 9.52 -10.19
N ASP A 129 -0.21 10.31 -9.45
CA ASP A 129 0.31 11.23 -8.44
C ASP A 129 0.89 10.46 -7.25
N VAL A 130 2.10 10.82 -6.82
CA VAL A 130 2.83 10.14 -5.75
C VAL A 130 2.98 11.05 -4.54
N CYS A 131 2.66 10.49 -3.38
CA CYS A 131 2.98 11.03 -2.08
C CYS A 131 4.33 10.46 -1.62
N TRP A 132 5.27 11.35 -1.21
CA TRP A 132 6.57 10.89 -0.73
C TRP A 132 6.50 10.48 0.73
N LEU A 133 7.02 9.30 1.01
CA LEU A 133 7.11 8.77 2.37
C LEU A 133 8.35 9.32 3.07
N VAL A 134 8.15 9.96 4.21
CA VAL A 134 9.20 10.38 5.13
C VAL A 134 9.13 9.50 6.39
N THR A 135 10.10 8.61 6.55
CA THR A 135 10.14 7.66 7.67
C THR A 135 10.63 8.31 8.96
N ARG A 136 10.38 7.66 10.11
CA ARG A 136 10.77 8.15 11.43
C ARG A 136 12.26 8.44 11.54
N GLN A 137 12.59 9.66 11.91
CA GLN A 137 13.94 10.19 12.16
C GLN A 137 13.81 11.36 13.13
N SER A 138 14.93 12.03 13.44
CA SER A 138 14.87 13.32 14.14
C SER A 138 14.11 14.37 13.30
N PRO A 139 13.37 15.30 13.90
CA PRO A 139 12.59 16.32 13.21
C PRO A 139 13.36 17.02 12.07
N GLY A 140 14.58 17.52 12.33
CA GLY A 140 15.38 18.19 11.32
C GLY A 140 15.78 17.31 10.13
N ARG A 141 16.01 16.01 10.34
CA ARG A 141 16.28 15.09 9.24
C ARG A 141 15.02 14.81 8.41
N MET A 142 13.86 14.70 9.05
CA MET A 142 12.58 14.56 8.35
C MET A 142 12.28 15.81 7.52
N ALA A 143 12.54 17.00 8.06
CA ALA A 143 12.37 18.26 7.33
C ALA A 143 13.31 18.37 6.11
N ALA A 144 14.57 17.97 6.26
CA ALA A 144 15.54 17.96 5.16
C ALA A 144 15.15 16.98 4.05
N GLU A 145 14.72 15.74 4.40
CA GLU A 145 14.22 14.73 3.45
C GLU A 145 12.95 15.22 2.72
N ALA A 146 12.03 15.87 3.45
CA ALA A 146 10.82 16.46 2.89
C ALA A 146 11.15 17.58 1.87
N ALA A 147 12.06 18.49 2.21
CA ALA A 147 12.50 19.57 1.32
C ALA A 147 13.19 19.01 0.06
N GLU A 148 14.06 18.01 0.21
CA GLU A 148 14.72 17.34 -0.91
C GLU A 148 13.67 16.66 -1.83
N ALA A 149 12.70 15.94 -1.28
CA ALA A 149 11.65 15.30 -2.06
C ALA A 149 10.84 16.33 -2.89
N CYS A 150 10.46 17.45 -2.29
CA CYS A 150 9.75 18.51 -2.98
C CYS A 150 10.60 19.17 -4.08
N SER A 151 11.86 19.50 -3.80
CA SER A 151 12.72 20.22 -4.75
C SER A 151 13.22 19.32 -5.89
N LYS A 152 13.63 18.08 -5.58
CA LYS A 152 14.25 17.16 -6.53
C LYS A 152 13.24 16.37 -7.36
N HIS A 153 12.15 15.94 -6.74
CA HIS A 153 11.14 15.10 -7.36
C HIS A 153 9.83 15.82 -7.69
N GLY A 154 9.68 17.07 -7.25
CA GLY A 154 8.50 17.89 -7.50
C GLY A 154 7.24 17.39 -6.81
N VAL A 155 7.36 16.59 -5.74
CA VAL A 155 6.20 16.08 -5.01
C VAL A 155 5.47 17.22 -4.29
N ARG A 156 4.16 17.09 -4.20
CA ARG A 156 3.29 18.06 -3.53
C ARG A 156 2.47 17.44 -2.41
N ALA A 157 2.73 16.19 -2.08
CA ALA A 157 2.15 15.48 -0.95
C ALA A 157 3.23 14.67 -0.22
N LEU A 158 3.21 14.69 1.10
CA LEU A 158 4.16 14.00 1.98
C LEU A 158 3.39 13.13 2.98
N ALA A 159 3.77 11.86 3.09
CA ALA A 159 3.31 10.96 4.15
C ALA A 159 4.38 10.90 5.24
N LEU A 160 4.14 11.57 6.35
CA LEU A 160 5.05 11.68 7.48
C LEU A 160 4.74 10.59 8.50
N LYS A 161 5.73 9.80 8.89
CA LYS A 161 5.59 8.81 9.96
C LYS A 161 5.74 9.49 11.33
N GLY A 162 4.59 9.75 11.97
CA GLY A 162 4.46 10.25 13.34
C GLY A 162 4.44 9.13 14.39
N GLY A 163 3.82 9.41 15.54
CA GLY A 163 3.71 8.46 16.66
C GLY A 163 5.04 8.24 17.38
N GLN A 164 5.92 9.25 17.38
CA GLN A 164 7.19 9.23 18.11
C GLN A 164 7.08 9.89 19.50
N GLY A 165 5.88 10.31 19.88
CA GLY A 165 5.56 11.11 21.06
C GLY A 165 5.17 12.52 20.65
N TRP A 166 4.28 13.12 21.46
CA TRP A 166 3.65 14.41 21.18
C TRP A 166 4.64 15.52 20.81
N ASP A 167 5.61 15.75 21.67
CA ASP A 167 6.58 16.85 21.48
C ASP A 167 7.42 16.65 20.19
N ILE A 168 7.80 15.40 19.91
CA ILE A 168 8.59 15.07 18.73
C ILE A 168 7.74 15.27 17.47
N ASP A 169 6.48 14.82 17.48
CA ASP A 169 5.59 14.95 16.33
C ASP A 169 5.25 16.42 16.04
N MET A 170 4.95 17.21 17.07
CA MET A 170 4.68 18.65 16.88
C MET A 170 5.92 19.42 16.39
N ARG A 171 7.09 19.10 16.92
CA ARG A 171 8.35 19.68 16.44
C ARG A 171 8.64 19.25 14.99
N MET A 172 8.45 17.98 14.65
CA MET A 172 8.60 17.47 13.28
C MET A 172 7.70 18.22 12.31
N LEU A 173 6.42 18.42 12.65
CA LEU A 173 5.47 19.16 11.83
C LEU A 173 5.89 20.60 11.61
N SER A 174 6.32 21.29 12.67
CA SER A 174 6.81 22.68 12.60
C SER A 174 8.01 22.78 11.67
N GLU A 175 9.02 21.92 11.83
CA GLU A 175 10.24 21.93 11.01
C GLU A 175 9.96 21.53 9.55
N VAL A 176 9.13 20.50 9.31
CA VAL A 176 8.72 20.11 7.94
C VAL A 176 7.95 21.25 7.28
N ARG A 177 6.95 21.82 7.96
CA ARG A 177 6.14 22.92 7.39
C ARG A 177 7.00 24.15 7.06
N ALA A 178 7.94 24.48 7.91
CA ALA A 178 8.92 25.56 7.64
C ALA A 178 9.79 25.27 6.40
N ALA A 179 10.16 24.00 6.20
CA ALA A 179 11.02 23.59 5.09
C ALA A 179 10.29 23.52 3.74
N VAL A 180 9.02 23.10 3.71
CA VAL A 180 8.29 22.85 2.46
C VAL A 180 7.21 23.90 2.13
N GLY A 181 6.90 24.81 3.06
CA GLY A 181 5.85 25.82 2.89
C GLY A 181 4.44 25.26 3.00
N THR A 182 3.41 26.11 2.75
CA THR A 182 2.00 25.77 2.91
C THR A 182 1.38 25.09 1.68
N GLY A 183 2.05 25.10 0.54
CA GLY A 183 1.57 24.52 -0.72
C GLY A 183 1.72 23.01 -0.85
N VAL A 184 2.36 22.36 0.15
CA VAL A 184 2.57 20.90 0.17
C VAL A 184 1.54 20.26 1.11
N GLU A 185 0.81 19.26 0.61
CA GLU A 185 -0.17 18.49 1.39
C GLU A 185 0.57 17.54 2.35
N LEU A 186 0.17 17.52 3.62
CA LEU A 186 0.78 16.67 4.63
C LEU A 186 -0.23 15.62 5.13
N PHE A 187 0.16 14.37 5.07
CA PHE A 187 -0.50 13.25 5.73
C PHE A 187 0.38 12.80 6.89
N VAL A 188 -0.20 12.54 8.06
CA VAL A 188 0.55 12.04 9.22
C VAL A 188 -0.01 10.69 9.63
N ASP A 189 0.87 9.68 9.62
CA ASP A 189 0.54 8.32 10.06
C ASP A 189 1.20 8.03 11.41
N ALA A 190 0.38 7.98 12.45
CA ALA A 190 0.82 7.64 13.79
C ALA A 190 0.89 6.12 14.03
N ASN A 191 0.38 5.27 13.11
CA ASN A 191 0.33 3.82 13.22
C ASN A 191 -0.30 3.32 14.54
N GLY A 192 -1.35 3.99 15.03
CA GLY A 192 -2.05 3.62 16.24
C GLY A 192 -1.30 3.90 17.55
N SER A 193 -0.30 4.80 17.51
CA SER A 193 0.63 4.98 18.64
C SER A 193 0.04 5.73 19.84
N TYR A 194 -1.03 6.52 19.64
CA TYR A 194 -1.66 7.26 20.73
C TYR A 194 -2.83 6.48 21.35
N GLN A 195 -3.18 6.83 22.59
CA GLN A 195 -4.37 6.27 23.23
C GLN A 195 -5.63 6.87 22.60
N ARG A 196 -6.72 6.13 22.68
CA ARG A 196 -8.00 6.56 22.08
C ARG A 196 -8.53 7.86 22.66
N GLU A 197 -8.29 8.08 23.93
CA GLU A 197 -8.68 9.27 24.69
C GLU A 197 -7.90 10.51 24.24
N GLU A 198 -6.67 10.35 23.77
CA GLU A 198 -5.78 11.42 23.29
C GLU A 198 -6.02 11.74 21.81
N ALA A 199 -6.66 10.82 21.07
CA ALA A 199 -6.71 10.87 19.61
C ALA A 199 -7.38 12.13 19.05
N LEU A 200 -8.45 12.63 19.70
CA LEU A 200 -9.14 13.84 19.26
C LEU A 200 -8.25 15.07 19.39
N GLU A 201 -7.59 15.23 20.55
CA GLU A 201 -6.67 16.34 20.80
C GLU A 201 -5.48 16.28 19.83
N TYR A 202 -4.90 15.09 19.61
CA TYR A 202 -3.83 14.88 18.66
C TYR A 202 -4.24 15.28 17.23
N VAL A 203 -5.40 14.82 16.75
CA VAL A 203 -5.89 15.17 15.40
C VAL A 203 -6.20 16.67 15.28
N HIS A 204 -6.69 17.31 16.31
CA HIS A 204 -6.86 18.78 16.32
C HIS A 204 -5.52 19.50 16.22
N ALA A 205 -4.49 19.05 16.93
CA ALA A 205 -3.14 19.62 16.81
C ALA A 205 -2.55 19.41 15.41
N LEU A 206 -2.74 18.24 14.80
CA LEU A 206 -2.38 17.99 13.40
C LEU A 206 -3.08 18.95 12.45
N ALA A 207 -4.38 19.12 12.57
CA ALA A 207 -5.19 20.03 11.76
C ALA A 207 -4.70 21.49 11.89
N HIS A 208 -4.42 21.91 13.13
CA HIS A 208 -3.88 23.26 13.40
C HIS A 208 -2.48 23.48 12.77
N ALA A 209 -1.66 22.43 12.71
CA ALA A 209 -0.37 22.45 12.02
C ALA A 209 -0.49 22.34 10.48
N GLY A 210 -1.73 22.35 9.93
CA GLY A 210 -1.99 22.31 8.49
C GLY A 210 -1.85 20.92 7.88
N VAL A 211 -2.01 19.86 8.66
CA VAL A 211 -2.10 18.49 8.15
C VAL A 211 -3.46 18.29 7.50
N SER A 212 -3.49 17.63 6.33
CA SER A 212 -4.70 17.42 5.54
C SER A 212 -5.43 16.12 5.92
N VAL A 213 -4.68 15.11 6.41
CA VAL A 213 -5.20 13.78 6.74
C VAL A 213 -4.42 13.18 7.91
N ALA A 214 -5.12 12.64 8.90
CA ALA A 214 -4.53 11.87 10.01
C ALA A 214 -4.78 10.37 9.78
N GLU A 215 -3.70 9.60 9.56
CA GLU A 215 -3.77 8.15 9.39
C GLU A 215 -3.55 7.46 10.74
N ASP A 216 -4.46 6.56 11.10
CA ASP A 216 -4.42 5.73 12.31
C ASP A 216 -3.86 6.47 13.55
N PRO A 217 -4.49 7.57 14.03
CA PRO A 217 -3.99 8.31 15.20
C PRO A 217 -3.93 7.44 16.46
N CYS A 218 -4.87 6.52 16.59
CA CYS A 218 -4.95 5.50 17.65
C CYS A 218 -5.38 4.16 17.02
N THR A 219 -5.49 3.10 17.83
CA THR A 219 -6.13 1.86 17.39
C THR A 219 -7.61 2.13 17.05
N LEU A 220 -7.97 1.91 15.78
CA LEU A 220 -9.31 2.17 15.25
C LEU A 220 -10.14 0.89 15.19
N ALA A 221 -11.44 1.02 15.44
CA ALA A 221 -12.45 -0.01 15.20
C ALA A 221 -13.71 0.66 14.63
N PRO A 222 -14.53 0.00 13.80
CA PRO A 222 -15.71 0.59 13.17
C PRO A 222 -16.89 0.68 14.18
N ASP A 223 -16.69 1.39 15.29
CA ASP A 223 -17.60 1.54 16.41
C ASP A 223 -18.12 2.99 16.58
N ALA A 224 -18.88 3.23 17.64
CA ALA A 224 -19.43 4.55 17.95
C ALA A 224 -18.33 5.56 18.31
N ALA A 225 -17.22 5.11 18.91
CA ALA A 225 -16.11 5.99 19.28
C ALA A 225 -15.36 6.50 18.03
N TYR A 226 -15.15 5.64 17.00
CA TYR A 226 -14.63 6.10 15.71
C TYR A 226 -15.56 7.11 15.05
N ALA A 227 -16.88 6.84 15.04
CA ALA A 227 -17.85 7.76 14.44
C ALA A 227 -17.82 9.14 15.13
N ALA A 228 -17.71 9.17 16.47
CA ALA A 228 -17.55 10.41 17.24
C ALA A 228 -16.24 11.12 16.88
N LEU A 229 -15.12 10.40 16.91
CA LEU A 229 -13.81 10.94 16.58
C LEU A 229 -13.79 11.55 15.17
N GLN A 230 -14.31 10.83 14.15
CA GLN A 230 -14.34 11.35 12.78
C GLN A 230 -15.29 12.54 12.61
N ARG A 231 -16.38 12.58 13.34
CA ARG A 231 -17.34 13.72 13.32
C ARG A 231 -16.72 14.96 13.94
N ASP A 232 -16.03 14.79 15.07
CA ASP A 232 -15.58 15.89 15.92
C ASP A 232 -14.22 16.45 15.48
N CYS A 233 -13.45 15.72 14.66
CA CYS A 233 -12.20 16.23 14.06
C CYS A 233 -12.44 16.95 12.72
N GLY A 234 -11.68 18.03 12.48
CA GLY A 234 -11.82 18.88 11.29
C GLY A 234 -11.31 18.24 10.00
N ILE A 235 -10.35 17.29 10.10
CA ILE A 235 -9.70 16.62 8.95
C ILE A 235 -10.12 15.15 8.85
N PRO A 236 -10.01 14.51 7.67
CA PRO A 236 -10.25 13.07 7.54
C PRO A 236 -9.32 12.26 8.43
N ILE A 237 -9.88 11.27 9.13
CA ILE A 237 -9.13 10.15 9.71
C ILE A 237 -9.05 9.08 8.65
N MET A 238 -7.84 8.72 8.24
CA MET A 238 -7.57 7.69 7.26
C MET A 238 -7.34 6.35 7.98
N VAL A 239 -8.09 5.32 7.57
CA VAL A 239 -8.03 3.99 8.18
C VAL A 239 -7.15 3.08 7.35
N ASP A 240 -6.02 2.62 7.93
CA ASP A 240 -5.10 1.65 7.33
C ASP A 240 -5.17 0.28 8.01
N LEU A 241 -4.71 0.22 9.26
CA LEU A 241 -4.48 -1.06 9.95
C LEU A 241 -5.75 -1.89 10.09
N ALA A 242 -6.86 -1.25 10.37
CA ALA A 242 -8.15 -1.88 10.63
C ALA A 242 -9.00 -2.10 9.37
N CYS A 243 -8.57 -1.62 8.18
CA CYS A 243 -9.29 -1.82 6.92
C CYS A 243 -8.54 -2.79 6.01
N THR A 244 -8.92 -4.05 6.06
CA THR A 244 -8.23 -5.14 5.34
C THR A 244 -9.15 -5.98 4.45
N SER A 245 -10.42 -5.59 4.40
CA SER A 245 -11.45 -6.22 3.57
C SER A 245 -12.51 -5.20 3.12
N ALA A 246 -13.27 -5.55 2.09
CA ALA A 246 -14.44 -4.76 1.67
C ALA A 246 -15.49 -4.67 2.77
N GLU A 247 -15.61 -5.68 3.63
CA GLU A 247 -16.50 -5.66 4.78
C GLU A 247 -16.02 -4.63 5.83
N ASP A 248 -14.71 -4.60 6.15
CA ASP A 248 -14.15 -3.56 7.03
C ASP A 248 -14.43 -2.17 6.46
N ALA A 249 -14.19 -1.99 5.14
CA ALA A 249 -14.48 -0.73 4.47
C ALA A 249 -15.95 -0.33 4.59
N ARG A 250 -16.88 -1.28 4.40
CA ARG A 250 -18.32 -1.05 4.54
C ARG A 250 -18.69 -0.62 5.97
N LEU A 251 -18.10 -1.26 6.97
CA LEU A 251 -18.34 -0.93 8.37
C LEU A 251 -17.81 0.47 8.72
N PHE A 252 -16.58 0.81 8.29
CA PHE A 252 -15.99 2.13 8.53
C PHE A 252 -16.73 3.24 7.77
N VAL A 253 -17.08 3.02 6.51
CA VAL A 253 -17.88 3.96 5.72
C VAL A 253 -19.24 4.19 6.37
N GLY A 254 -19.90 3.13 6.86
CA GLY A 254 -21.15 3.24 7.62
C GLY A 254 -21.01 4.01 8.93
N ARG A 255 -19.78 4.20 9.45
CA ARG A 255 -19.45 5.04 10.61
C ARG A 255 -18.91 6.42 10.23
N GLY A 256 -19.00 6.80 8.96
CA GLY A 256 -18.60 8.11 8.47
C GLY A 256 -17.13 8.25 8.08
N ALA A 257 -16.44 7.15 7.79
CA ALA A 257 -15.06 7.21 7.30
C ALA A 257 -14.95 8.06 6.02
N ARG A 258 -14.00 9.00 6.02
CA ARG A 258 -13.76 9.91 4.92
C ARG A 258 -12.52 9.55 4.09
N ALA A 259 -11.65 8.69 4.61
CA ALA A 259 -10.46 8.22 3.90
C ALA A 259 -10.08 6.78 4.30
N LEU A 260 -9.66 5.97 3.33
CA LEU A 260 -9.20 4.58 3.53
C LEU A 260 -7.89 4.35 2.79
N VAL A 261 -7.07 3.42 3.29
CA VAL A 261 -5.82 2.99 2.66
C VAL A 261 -6.01 1.65 1.97
N LEU A 262 -5.57 1.56 0.73
CA LEU A 262 -5.52 0.33 -0.05
C LEU A 262 -4.08 -0.19 -0.13
N LYS A 263 -3.88 -1.48 0.09
CA LYS A 263 -2.57 -2.14 -0.03
C LYS A 263 -2.71 -3.47 -0.77
N PRO A 264 -2.65 -3.49 -2.11
CA PRO A 264 -2.75 -4.73 -2.89
C PRO A 264 -1.72 -5.79 -2.49
N ALA A 265 -0.52 -5.38 -2.06
CA ALA A 265 0.48 -6.29 -1.52
C ALA A 265 0.05 -6.99 -0.23
N ARG A 266 -0.93 -6.43 0.51
CA ARG A 266 -1.47 -7.00 1.76
C ARG A 266 -2.73 -7.84 1.54
N VAL A 267 -3.63 -7.40 0.66
CA VAL A 267 -4.98 -7.98 0.54
C VAL A 267 -5.30 -8.57 -0.84
N GLY A 268 -4.46 -8.35 -1.84
CA GLY A 268 -4.71 -8.71 -3.24
C GLY A 268 -5.45 -7.61 -4.01
N PHE A 269 -5.37 -7.66 -5.34
CA PHE A 269 -6.02 -6.70 -6.23
C PHE A 269 -7.54 -6.83 -6.19
N SER A 270 -8.06 -8.05 -6.13
CA SER A 270 -9.51 -8.28 -6.10
C SER A 270 -10.15 -7.63 -4.88
N GLU A 271 -9.57 -7.84 -3.70
CA GLU A 271 -10.07 -7.26 -2.45
C GLU A 271 -9.83 -5.74 -2.40
N ALA A 272 -8.65 -5.26 -2.81
CA ALA A 272 -8.37 -3.83 -2.84
C ALA A 272 -9.34 -3.07 -3.76
N ARG A 273 -9.73 -3.65 -4.91
CA ARG A 273 -10.74 -3.08 -5.81
C ARG A 273 -12.14 -3.10 -5.20
N ALA A 274 -12.46 -4.11 -4.41
CA ALA A 274 -13.74 -4.17 -3.69
C ALA A 274 -13.80 -3.10 -2.59
N ILE A 275 -12.69 -2.87 -1.86
CA ILE A 275 -12.56 -1.75 -0.89
C ILE A 275 -12.75 -0.40 -1.61
N ASP A 276 -12.07 -0.18 -2.74
CA ASP A 276 -12.21 1.05 -3.54
C ASP A 276 -13.64 1.30 -3.99
N ALA A 277 -14.32 0.26 -4.48
CA ALA A 277 -15.73 0.36 -4.88
C ALA A 277 -16.65 0.72 -3.71
N THR A 278 -16.40 0.14 -2.53
CA THR A 278 -17.13 0.46 -1.29
C THR A 278 -16.88 1.91 -0.86
N ALA A 279 -15.62 2.36 -0.88
CA ALA A 279 -15.24 3.73 -0.57
C ALA A 279 -15.91 4.72 -1.54
N ALA A 280 -15.89 4.42 -2.84
CA ALA A 280 -16.53 5.25 -3.87
C ALA A 280 -18.03 5.40 -3.64
N GLY A 281 -18.73 4.31 -3.29
CA GLY A 281 -20.16 4.31 -2.96
C GLY A 281 -20.50 5.16 -1.72
N GLY A 282 -19.58 5.24 -0.77
CA GLY A 282 -19.71 6.06 0.44
C GLY A 282 -19.04 7.44 0.36
N HIS A 283 -18.56 7.86 -0.83
CA HIS A 283 -17.83 9.11 -1.06
C HIS A 283 -16.55 9.27 -0.23
N ALA A 284 -15.99 8.19 0.30
CA ALA A 284 -14.71 8.22 0.97
C ALA A 284 -13.55 8.28 -0.05
N ARG A 285 -12.52 9.07 0.28
CA ARG A 285 -11.29 9.13 -0.51
C ARG A 285 -10.45 7.87 -0.24
N VAL A 286 -9.61 7.50 -1.19
CA VAL A 286 -8.65 6.41 -0.98
C VAL A 286 -7.24 6.82 -1.40
N THR A 287 -6.25 6.16 -0.81
CA THR A 287 -4.86 6.19 -1.29
C THR A 287 -4.32 4.78 -1.41
N LEU A 288 -3.33 4.57 -2.27
CA LEU A 288 -2.48 3.38 -2.21
C LEU A 288 -1.41 3.63 -1.15
N GLY A 289 -1.51 2.90 -0.04
CA GLY A 289 -0.52 2.93 1.02
C GLY A 289 0.66 2.02 0.74
N MET A 290 1.83 2.38 1.23
CA MET A 290 3.04 1.60 1.17
C MET A 290 2.93 0.33 2.05
N TYR A 291 3.43 -0.79 1.55
CA TYR A 291 3.61 -2.04 2.29
C TYR A 291 5.05 -2.56 2.15
N TYR A 292 6.04 -1.65 2.18
CA TYR A 292 7.49 -1.91 2.08
C TYR A 292 7.93 -2.49 0.72
N GLU A 293 7.17 -2.26 -0.34
CA GLU A 293 7.40 -2.83 -1.67
C GLU A 293 8.74 -2.40 -2.27
N SER A 294 9.36 -3.31 -3.06
CA SER A 294 10.43 -2.94 -3.98
C SER A 294 9.88 -2.15 -5.18
N ALA A 295 10.71 -1.83 -6.14
CA ALA A 295 10.27 -1.19 -7.38
C ALA A 295 9.20 -2.01 -8.12
N LEU A 296 9.31 -3.35 -8.11
CA LEU A 296 8.34 -4.25 -8.71
C LEU A 296 6.98 -4.16 -8.01
N GLY A 297 6.96 -4.36 -6.69
CA GLY A 297 5.72 -4.25 -5.90
C GLY A 297 5.09 -2.87 -5.95
N THR A 298 5.93 -1.80 -6.00
CA THR A 298 5.47 -0.43 -6.22
C THR A 298 4.76 -0.30 -7.58
N LEU A 299 5.36 -0.77 -8.67
CA LEU A 299 4.71 -0.72 -9.99
C LEU A 299 3.43 -1.54 -10.05
N LEU A 300 3.39 -2.70 -9.37
CA LEU A 300 2.18 -3.50 -9.23
C LEU A 300 1.09 -2.71 -8.49
N SER A 301 1.39 -2.14 -7.33
CA SER A 301 0.43 -1.36 -6.55
C SER A 301 -0.09 -0.13 -7.30
N LEU A 302 0.79 0.58 -8.02
CA LEU A 302 0.44 1.77 -8.79
C LEU A 302 -0.48 1.48 -9.99
N GLN A 303 -0.52 0.23 -10.51
CA GLN A 303 -1.52 -0.17 -11.50
C GLN A 303 -2.95 0.06 -11.00
N LEU A 304 -3.20 -0.22 -9.72
CA LEU A 304 -4.51 0.05 -9.12
C LEU A 304 -4.73 1.54 -8.85
N ALA A 305 -3.69 2.25 -8.38
CA ALA A 305 -3.78 3.70 -8.15
C ALA A 305 -4.25 4.46 -9.39
N ALA A 306 -3.78 4.02 -10.55
CA ALA A 306 -4.14 4.59 -11.86
C ALA A 306 -5.62 4.39 -12.25
N ALA A 307 -6.31 3.42 -11.64
CA ALA A 307 -7.65 2.99 -12.01
C ALA A 307 -8.68 3.07 -10.87
N LEU A 308 -8.40 3.87 -9.85
CA LEU A 308 -9.29 4.06 -8.70
C LEU A 308 -10.63 4.67 -9.12
N LYS A 309 -11.69 4.21 -8.48
CA LYS A 309 -13.07 4.69 -8.66
C LYS A 309 -13.48 5.71 -7.62
N SER A 310 -12.80 5.75 -6.48
CA SER A 310 -13.04 6.72 -5.42
C SER A 310 -12.91 8.15 -5.95
N PRO A 311 -13.82 9.05 -5.59
CA PRO A 311 -13.75 10.45 -6.03
C PRO A 311 -12.54 11.14 -5.40
N ARG A 312 -11.76 11.83 -6.24
CA ARG A 312 -10.57 12.60 -5.82
C ARG A 312 -9.63 11.78 -4.92
N PRO A 313 -9.05 10.69 -5.44
CA PRO A 313 -8.12 9.88 -4.66
C PRO A 313 -6.96 10.75 -4.14
N LEU A 314 -6.40 10.34 -3.00
CA LEU A 314 -5.18 10.93 -2.47
C LEU A 314 -3.98 10.41 -3.26
N ALA A 315 -2.91 11.20 -3.31
CA ALA A 315 -1.66 10.76 -3.94
C ALA A 315 -1.15 9.46 -3.30
N ALA A 316 -0.64 8.54 -4.13
CA ALA A 316 -0.21 7.22 -3.70
C ALA A 316 1.08 7.28 -2.89
N SER A 317 1.09 6.76 -1.66
CA SER A 317 2.28 6.68 -0.81
C SER A 317 3.17 5.51 -1.25
N GLN A 318 3.85 5.66 -2.41
CA GLN A 318 4.55 4.58 -3.10
C GLN A 318 5.99 4.98 -3.50
N SER A 319 6.74 5.57 -2.55
CA SER A 319 8.16 5.93 -2.76
C SER A 319 9.15 5.06 -1.96
N PHE A 320 8.69 4.04 -1.22
CA PHE A 320 9.56 3.24 -0.34
C PHE A 320 10.73 2.57 -1.08
N TYR A 321 10.53 2.12 -2.32
CA TYR A 321 11.58 1.49 -3.13
C TYR A 321 12.84 2.36 -3.25
N THR A 322 12.74 3.69 -3.10
CA THR A 322 13.91 4.60 -3.12
C THR A 322 14.81 4.45 -1.90
N LEU A 323 14.33 3.80 -0.84
CA LEU A 323 15.09 3.47 0.36
C LEU A 323 15.82 2.12 0.26
N LEU A 324 15.74 1.42 -0.87
CA LEU A 324 16.44 0.16 -1.13
C LEU A 324 17.73 0.41 -1.90
N LYS A 325 18.85 -0.22 -1.49
CA LYS A 325 20.16 -0.10 -2.15
C LYS A 325 20.20 -0.78 -3.52
N SER A 326 19.38 -1.81 -3.69
CA SER A 326 19.29 -2.59 -4.93
C SER A 326 17.84 -2.94 -5.21
N GLN A 327 17.56 -3.33 -6.44
CA GLN A 327 16.24 -3.71 -6.92
C GLN A 327 16.34 -5.02 -7.69
N VAL A 328 15.22 -5.73 -7.81
CA VAL A 328 15.09 -6.91 -8.69
C VAL A 328 14.67 -6.53 -10.10
N MET A 329 14.50 -5.26 -10.36
CA MET A 329 14.14 -4.73 -11.68
C MET A 329 15.33 -4.03 -12.33
N ARG A 330 15.50 -4.24 -13.64
CA ARG A 330 16.50 -3.53 -14.48
C ARG A 330 16.25 -2.04 -14.56
N VAL A 331 14.98 -1.64 -14.52
CA VAL A 331 14.56 -0.23 -14.61
C VAL A 331 13.63 0.08 -13.43
N THR A 332 14.00 1.05 -12.61
CA THR A 332 13.19 1.51 -11.49
C THR A 332 12.25 2.64 -11.90
N PRO A 333 11.04 2.73 -11.34
CA PRO A 333 10.15 3.87 -11.57
C PRO A 333 10.82 5.17 -11.11
N GLN A 334 10.59 6.24 -11.86
CA GLN A 334 11.14 7.56 -11.55
C GLN A 334 10.02 8.53 -11.17
N VAL A 335 10.14 9.16 -10.02
CA VAL A 335 9.24 10.26 -9.64
C VAL A 335 9.70 11.54 -10.31
N ARG A 336 8.85 12.11 -11.16
CA ARG A 336 9.10 13.38 -11.88
C ARG A 336 7.88 14.27 -11.75
N GLY A 337 8.09 15.50 -11.25
CA GLY A 337 6.97 16.44 -11.02
C GLY A 337 5.90 15.89 -10.06
N GLY A 338 6.29 15.05 -9.10
CA GLY A 338 5.38 14.41 -8.15
C GLY A 338 4.59 13.23 -8.72
N LYS A 339 4.97 12.69 -9.88
CA LYS A 339 4.24 11.63 -10.59
C LYS A 339 5.14 10.49 -11.02
N ILE A 340 4.55 9.34 -11.24
CA ILE A 340 5.16 8.18 -11.89
C ILE A 340 4.35 7.81 -13.14
N ASP A 341 5.06 7.65 -14.27
CA ASP A 341 4.52 7.06 -15.49
C ASP A 341 4.61 5.54 -15.40
N LEU A 342 3.48 4.87 -15.52
CA LEU A 342 3.42 3.42 -15.54
C LEU A 342 3.91 2.84 -16.88
N PRO A 343 4.49 1.63 -16.87
CA PRO A 343 4.89 0.95 -18.10
C PRO A 343 3.67 0.64 -18.96
N THR A 344 3.89 0.66 -20.27
CA THR A 344 2.87 0.26 -21.27
C THR A 344 2.94 -1.23 -21.61
N ASP A 345 4.00 -1.91 -21.22
CA ASP A 345 4.09 -3.38 -21.37
C ASP A 345 3.20 -4.05 -20.32
N ALA A 346 2.41 -5.02 -20.77
CA ALA A 346 1.53 -5.81 -19.91
C ALA A 346 2.32 -6.82 -19.07
N ASP A 347 3.46 -7.25 -19.55
CA ASP A 347 4.30 -8.28 -18.96
C ASP A 347 5.45 -7.63 -18.16
N LEU A 348 5.23 -7.47 -16.86
CA LEU A 348 6.23 -6.91 -15.96
C LEU A 348 7.39 -7.88 -15.68
N GLU A 349 7.26 -9.18 -15.99
CA GLU A 349 8.35 -10.14 -15.82
C GLU A 349 9.57 -9.79 -16.70
N LYS A 350 9.35 -9.19 -17.86
CA LYS A 350 10.43 -8.73 -18.75
C LYS A 350 11.39 -7.74 -18.11
N PHE A 351 10.97 -7.06 -17.05
CA PHE A 351 11.78 -6.07 -16.35
C PHE A 351 12.46 -6.61 -15.09
N VAL A 352 12.24 -7.89 -14.78
CA VAL A 352 12.87 -8.58 -13.63
C VAL A 352 14.19 -9.20 -14.07
N ASP A 353 15.23 -9.09 -13.18
CA ASP A 353 16.55 -9.70 -13.40
C ASP A 353 16.59 -11.20 -13.06
#